data_fac3cf36c294e4cfc7462e3ddcc6439d
#
_entry.id   fac3cf36c294e4cfc7462e3ddcc6439d
#
_cell.length_a   1.000
_cell.length_b   1.000
_cell.length_c   1.000
_cell.angle_alpha   90.00
_cell.angle_beta   90.00
_cell.angle_gamma   90.00
#
_symmetry.space_group_name_H-M   'P 1'
#
loop_
_entity.id
_entity.type
_entity.pdbx_description
1 polymer ?
#
loop_
_entity_poly.entity_id
_entity_poly.type
_entity_poly.pdbx_seq_one_letter_code
_entity_poly.pdbx_strand_id
1 'polypeptide(L)'
;MTMTIVGYDPETGQLGGAVATKNPAVGSRVLRGLGEVGMVGFSSVETQRRRGLAMLQLGFPAPVVLEALIKVSNGSGQYSLIDRFGGSAAHSEPSLSDWAGSRAGKHYATSANTMVGPEVVQALGDTFEETEGLGMPLEERLLRCLEAAQATGGDKRGRQAAAIQIHWKRIDANPNLDVRVDDGANPIPKLRAAIKNYRQIFPEYSDRTWPDLTGTGGYRIMYPQNW
;
A
#
# COMPACT_ATOMS: atom_id res chain seq x y z
N MET A 1 1.97 -14.76 -2.08
CA MET A 1 3.12 -14.78 -1.16
C MET A 1 3.72 -13.39 -1.19
N THR A 2 3.51 -12.62 -0.11
CA THR A 2 3.64 -11.15 -0.23
C THR A 2 3.57 -10.54 1.15
N MET A 3 4.28 -9.47 1.43
CA MET A 3 4.05 -8.59 2.57
C MET A 3 3.44 -7.29 2.06
N THR A 4 2.33 -6.87 2.68
CA THR A 4 1.50 -5.74 2.24
C THR A 4 1.10 -4.89 3.44
N ILE A 5 1.10 -3.59 3.28
CA ILE A 5 0.51 -2.63 4.20
C ILE A 5 -0.31 -1.61 3.43
N VAL A 6 -1.47 -1.26 3.95
CA VAL A 6 -2.27 -0.10 3.52
C VAL A 6 -2.43 0.84 4.70
N GLY A 7 -2.46 2.14 4.44
CA GLY A 7 -2.49 3.16 5.48
C GLY A 7 -3.25 4.41 5.06
N TYR A 8 -3.67 5.16 6.08
CA TYR A 8 -4.34 6.44 5.98
C TYR A 8 -3.57 7.49 6.78
N ASP A 9 -3.42 8.67 6.23
CA ASP A 9 -2.86 9.82 6.94
C ASP A 9 -4.00 10.77 7.34
N PRO A 10 -4.35 10.89 8.64
CA PRO A 10 -5.47 11.72 9.09
C PRO A 10 -5.21 13.22 8.93
N GLU A 11 -3.95 13.66 8.81
CA GLU A 11 -3.61 15.08 8.64
C GLU A 11 -3.84 15.54 7.21
N THR A 12 -3.60 14.66 6.22
CA THR A 12 -3.70 15.01 4.80
C THR A 12 -4.92 14.39 4.10
N GLY A 13 -5.51 13.35 4.67
CA GLY A 13 -6.55 12.53 4.03
C GLY A 13 -6.00 11.58 2.96
N GLN A 14 -4.68 11.41 2.87
CA GLN A 14 -4.07 10.50 1.91
C GLN A 14 -4.33 9.04 2.28
N LEU A 15 -4.55 8.24 1.24
CA LEU A 15 -4.67 6.79 1.29
C LEU A 15 -3.48 6.18 0.54
N GLY A 16 -2.83 5.20 1.11
CA GLY A 16 -1.67 4.59 0.47
C GLY A 16 -1.55 3.11 0.71
N GLY A 17 -0.72 2.47 -0.10
CA GLY A 17 -0.36 1.08 0.10
C GLY A 17 1.04 0.78 -0.39
N ALA A 18 1.72 -0.12 0.30
CA ALA A 18 3.03 -0.62 -0.07
C ALA A 18 3.05 -2.15 -0.04
N VAL A 19 3.86 -2.73 -0.94
CA VAL A 19 3.95 -4.18 -1.10
C VAL A 19 5.33 -4.60 -1.54
N ALA A 20 5.81 -5.75 -1.04
CA ALA A 20 7.01 -6.40 -1.53
C ALA A 20 6.86 -7.94 -1.56
N THR A 21 7.58 -8.61 -2.47
CA THR A 21 7.46 -10.06 -2.71
C THR A 21 8.61 -10.62 -3.54
N LYS A 22 8.68 -11.94 -3.60
CA LYS A 22 9.52 -12.72 -4.54
C LYS A 22 8.81 -13.04 -5.87
N ASN A 23 7.79 -12.29 -6.27
CA ASN A 23 7.15 -12.44 -7.58
C ASN A 23 7.23 -11.10 -8.35
N PRO A 24 7.42 -11.12 -9.68
CA PRO A 24 7.51 -9.90 -10.46
C PRO A 24 6.18 -9.13 -10.50
N ALA A 25 6.25 -7.83 -10.79
CA ALA A 25 5.12 -6.94 -11.05
C ALA A 25 4.05 -6.91 -9.95
N VAL A 26 4.44 -6.97 -8.68
CA VAL A 26 3.53 -7.09 -7.55
C VAL A 26 2.59 -5.89 -7.38
N GLY A 27 3.06 -4.69 -7.68
CA GLY A 27 2.27 -3.46 -7.50
C GLY A 27 0.96 -3.47 -8.28
N SER A 28 1.00 -3.88 -9.54
CA SER A 28 -0.19 -3.97 -10.39
C SER A 28 -1.17 -5.09 -9.97
N ARG A 29 -0.69 -6.08 -9.23
CA ARG A 29 -1.45 -7.29 -8.87
C ARG A 29 -2.08 -7.25 -7.49
N VAL A 30 -1.51 -6.51 -6.55
CA VAL A 30 -1.90 -6.54 -5.14
C VAL A 30 -2.59 -5.25 -4.71
N LEU A 31 -2.03 -4.10 -5.07
CA LEU A 31 -2.53 -2.81 -4.64
C LEU A 31 -3.64 -2.28 -5.56
N ARG A 32 -4.66 -1.67 -4.96
CA ARG A 32 -5.66 -0.87 -5.67
C ARG A 32 -6.31 0.13 -4.72
N GLY A 33 -6.38 1.37 -5.14
CA GLY A 33 -6.99 2.44 -4.37
C GLY A 33 -7.79 3.41 -5.22
N LEU A 34 -8.60 4.22 -4.57
CA LEU A 34 -9.25 5.42 -5.10
C LEU A 34 -9.17 6.51 -4.03
N GLY A 35 -8.78 7.72 -4.42
CA GLY A 35 -8.82 8.86 -3.53
C GLY A 35 -10.22 9.11 -2.99
N GLU A 36 -10.33 9.54 -1.73
CA GLU A 36 -11.62 9.75 -1.03
C GLU A 36 -12.53 8.52 -0.90
N VAL A 37 -12.02 7.33 -1.19
CA VAL A 37 -12.76 6.05 -1.10
C VAL A 37 -12.06 5.08 -0.17
N GLY A 38 -10.85 4.66 -0.50
CA GLY A 38 -10.12 3.67 0.27
C GLY A 38 -8.97 3.03 -0.52
N MET A 39 -8.24 2.17 0.18
CA MET A 39 -7.13 1.39 -0.37
C MET A 39 -7.29 -0.08 0.01
N VAL A 40 -7.02 -0.97 -0.92
CA VAL A 40 -7.00 -2.42 -0.69
C VAL A 40 -5.67 -3.00 -1.15
N GLY A 41 -5.14 -3.91 -0.35
CA GLY A 41 -3.96 -4.69 -0.63
C GLY A 41 -4.29 -6.18 -0.49
N PHE A 42 -4.63 -6.86 -1.60
CA PHE A 42 -5.04 -8.26 -1.58
C PHE A 42 -4.05 -9.11 -2.34
N SER A 43 -3.52 -10.11 -1.70
CA SER A 43 -2.78 -11.15 -2.40
C SER A 43 -3.70 -12.35 -2.63
N SER A 44 -4.03 -12.61 -3.84
CA SER A 44 -4.48 -13.80 -4.56
C SER A 44 -5.64 -13.64 -5.53
N VAL A 45 -6.65 -12.78 -5.35
CA VAL A 45 -7.79 -12.81 -6.28
C VAL A 45 -8.14 -11.40 -6.77
N GLU A 46 -7.88 -11.11 -8.04
CA GLU A 46 -8.19 -9.80 -8.63
C GLU A 46 -9.69 -9.43 -8.52
N THR A 47 -10.57 -10.42 -8.66
CA THR A 47 -12.02 -10.24 -8.52
C THR A 47 -12.38 -9.70 -7.13
N GLN A 48 -11.73 -10.20 -6.07
CA GLN A 48 -11.98 -9.75 -4.71
C GLN A 48 -11.51 -8.29 -4.48
N ARG A 49 -10.37 -7.88 -5.07
CA ARG A 49 -9.90 -6.49 -5.00
C ARG A 49 -10.92 -5.51 -5.56
N ARG A 50 -11.47 -5.83 -6.74
CA ARG A 50 -12.49 -5.00 -7.39
C ARG A 50 -13.75 -4.90 -6.54
N ARG A 51 -14.22 -6.03 -6.00
CA ARG A 51 -15.40 -6.06 -5.11
C ARG A 51 -15.17 -5.24 -3.84
N GLY A 52 -14.03 -5.43 -3.18
CA GLY A 52 -13.70 -4.68 -1.97
C GLY A 52 -13.68 -3.18 -2.21
N LEU A 53 -13.01 -2.72 -3.27
CA LEU A 53 -12.96 -1.30 -3.60
C LEU A 53 -14.34 -0.74 -3.99
N ALA A 54 -15.15 -1.50 -4.74
CA ALA A 54 -16.52 -1.09 -5.08
C ALA A 54 -17.41 -0.95 -3.84
N MET A 55 -17.29 -1.84 -2.86
CA MET A 55 -18.03 -1.72 -1.60
C MET A 55 -17.56 -0.52 -0.76
N LEU A 56 -16.26 -0.24 -0.69
CA LEU A 56 -15.74 0.98 -0.08
C LEU A 56 -16.28 2.24 -0.78
N GLN A 57 -16.39 2.22 -2.12
CA GLN A 57 -16.94 3.33 -2.91
C GLN A 57 -18.44 3.55 -2.64
N LEU A 58 -19.18 2.49 -2.32
CA LEU A 58 -20.56 2.59 -1.85
C LEU A 58 -20.69 3.10 -0.41
N GLY A 59 -19.58 3.34 0.28
CA GLY A 59 -19.53 3.89 1.64
C GLY A 59 -19.55 2.86 2.76
N PHE A 60 -19.42 1.57 2.46
CA PHE A 60 -19.29 0.55 3.51
C PHE A 60 -17.94 0.68 4.22
N PRO A 61 -17.91 0.62 5.58
CA PRO A 61 -16.66 0.66 6.34
C PRO A 61 -15.80 -0.59 6.08
N ALA A 62 -14.45 -0.46 6.18
CA ALA A 62 -13.52 -1.53 5.90
C ALA A 62 -13.81 -2.87 6.64
N PRO A 63 -14.20 -2.89 7.92
CA PRO A 63 -14.56 -4.14 8.61
C PRO A 63 -15.76 -4.85 7.99
N VAL A 64 -16.79 -4.12 7.58
CA VAL A 64 -18.00 -4.67 6.94
C VAL A 64 -17.67 -5.25 5.57
N VAL A 65 -16.83 -4.53 4.81
CA VAL A 65 -16.34 -5.00 3.51
C VAL A 65 -15.55 -6.30 3.67
N LEU A 66 -14.65 -6.36 4.64
CA LEU A 66 -13.87 -7.57 4.91
C LEU A 66 -14.75 -8.77 5.25
N GLU A 67 -15.71 -8.60 6.16
CA GLU A 67 -16.66 -9.66 6.52
C GLU A 67 -17.40 -10.22 5.31
N ALA A 68 -17.91 -9.35 4.44
CA ALA A 68 -18.60 -9.75 3.22
C ALA A 68 -17.66 -10.51 2.25
N LEU A 69 -16.40 -10.08 2.11
CA LEU A 69 -15.42 -10.73 1.23
C LEU A 69 -15.04 -12.13 1.74
N ILE A 70 -14.87 -12.29 3.05
CA ILE A 70 -14.58 -13.60 3.67
C ILE A 70 -15.72 -14.59 3.41
N LYS A 71 -16.98 -14.18 3.54
CA LYS A 71 -18.15 -15.03 3.29
C LYS A 71 -18.24 -15.58 1.87
N VAL A 72 -17.67 -14.88 0.89
CA VAL A 72 -17.65 -15.31 -0.53
C VAL A 72 -16.27 -15.77 -0.98
N SER A 73 -15.34 -15.92 -0.04
CA SER A 73 -13.99 -16.39 -0.30
C SER A 73 -13.99 -17.91 -0.50
N ASN A 74 -12.99 -18.39 -1.24
CA ASN A 74 -12.74 -19.83 -1.37
C ASN A 74 -11.71 -20.34 -0.35
N GLY A 75 -11.45 -19.57 0.73
CA GLY A 75 -10.51 -19.92 1.78
C GLY A 75 -9.02 -19.67 1.43
N SER A 76 -8.70 -18.93 0.39
CA SER A 76 -7.31 -18.70 -0.05
C SER A 76 -6.90 -17.22 -0.11
N GLY A 77 -7.70 -16.34 0.48
CA GLY A 77 -7.51 -14.90 0.42
C GLY A 77 -6.60 -14.33 1.51
N GLN A 78 -5.95 -13.22 1.19
CA GLN A 78 -5.27 -12.38 2.14
C GLN A 78 -5.63 -10.92 1.88
N TYR A 79 -6.08 -10.22 2.93
CA TYR A 79 -6.79 -8.97 2.81
C TYR A 79 -6.20 -7.92 3.76
N SER A 80 -5.93 -6.73 3.24
CA SER A 80 -5.64 -5.51 4.00
C SER A 80 -6.47 -4.38 3.41
N LEU A 81 -7.33 -3.74 4.20
CA LEU A 81 -8.25 -2.70 3.77
C LEU A 81 -8.13 -1.48 4.66
N ILE A 82 -8.24 -0.31 4.05
CA ILE A 82 -8.42 0.96 4.74
C ILE A 82 -9.49 1.77 4.00
N ASP A 83 -10.47 2.32 4.73
CA ASP A 83 -11.47 3.21 4.16
C ASP A 83 -11.04 4.69 4.26
N ARG A 84 -11.83 5.57 3.65
CA ARG A 84 -11.56 7.02 3.60
C ARG A 84 -11.57 7.73 4.95
N PHE A 85 -12.04 7.08 6.01
CA PHE A 85 -12.07 7.63 7.36
C PHE A 85 -10.98 7.03 8.26
N GLY A 86 -10.11 6.19 7.69
CA GLY A 86 -9.05 5.50 8.42
C GLY A 86 -9.52 4.24 9.16
N GLY A 87 -10.77 3.80 8.93
CA GLY A 87 -11.22 2.49 9.38
C GLY A 87 -10.46 1.39 8.66
N SER A 88 -9.91 0.44 9.42
CA SER A 88 -9.00 -0.59 8.92
C SER A 88 -9.51 -2.01 9.18
N ALA A 89 -9.15 -2.94 8.31
CA ALA A 89 -9.44 -4.36 8.49
C ALA A 89 -8.40 -5.23 7.78
N ALA A 90 -8.04 -6.36 8.39
CA ALA A 90 -7.09 -7.31 7.82
C ALA A 90 -7.47 -8.75 8.14
N HIS A 91 -7.19 -9.67 7.21
CA HIS A 91 -7.42 -11.09 7.40
C HIS A 91 -6.45 -11.91 6.55
N SER A 92 -6.06 -13.05 7.09
CA SER A 92 -5.30 -14.08 6.38
C SER A 92 -6.01 -15.40 6.52
N GLU A 93 -6.42 -16.02 5.42
CA GLU A 93 -7.10 -17.30 5.42
C GLU A 93 -6.21 -18.43 5.96
N PRO A 94 -6.75 -19.38 6.73
CA PRO A 94 -5.97 -20.45 7.34
C PRO A 94 -5.31 -21.41 6.36
N SER A 95 -5.80 -21.49 5.12
CA SER A 95 -5.26 -22.38 4.07
C SER A 95 -3.97 -21.90 3.42
N LEU A 96 -3.49 -20.70 3.78
CA LEU A 96 -2.24 -20.17 3.24
C LEU A 96 -1.05 -21.00 3.72
N SER A 97 -0.22 -21.42 2.76
CA SER A 97 0.98 -22.20 3.04
C SER A 97 2.05 -21.39 3.75
N ASP A 98 2.87 -22.06 4.52
CA ASP A 98 3.90 -21.45 5.38
C ASP A 98 3.30 -20.50 6.44
N TRP A 99 4.17 -19.72 7.09
CA TRP A 99 3.69 -18.70 8.01
C TRP A 99 2.93 -17.61 7.26
N ALA A 100 1.71 -17.32 7.70
CA ALA A 100 0.88 -16.23 7.24
C ALA A 100 0.19 -15.54 8.43
N GLY A 101 -0.01 -14.24 8.32
CA GLY A 101 -0.66 -13.46 9.37
C GLY A 101 -1.11 -12.10 8.88
N SER A 102 -1.91 -11.44 9.71
CA SER A 102 -2.42 -10.09 9.44
C SER A 102 -2.63 -9.33 10.75
N ARG A 103 -2.59 -8.00 10.65
CA ARG A 103 -2.85 -7.08 11.75
C ARG A 103 -3.56 -5.85 11.21
N ALA A 104 -4.59 -5.38 11.92
CA ALA A 104 -5.20 -4.08 11.72
C ALA A 104 -4.96 -3.23 12.97
N GLY A 105 -4.62 -1.98 12.79
CA GLY A 105 -4.43 -0.99 13.84
C GLY A 105 -5.02 0.35 13.43
N LYS A 106 -4.80 1.37 14.23
CA LYS A 106 -5.29 2.70 13.94
C LYS A 106 -4.67 3.22 12.64
N HIS A 107 -5.49 3.50 11.64
CA HIS A 107 -5.11 4.05 10.34
C HIS A 107 -4.24 3.15 9.45
N TYR A 108 -4.15 1.84 9.73
CA TYR A 108 -3.45 0.89 8.87
C TYR A 108 -4.00 -0.53 8.95
N ALA A 109 -3.73 -1.29 7.91
CA ALA A 109 -3.92 -2.73 7.88
C ALA A 109 -2.76 -3.39 7.13
N THR A 110 -2.26 -4.52 7.67
CA THR A 110 -1.16 -5.27 7.08
C THR A 110 -1.46 -6.76 7.03
N SER A 111 -0.92 -7.41 6.02
CA SER A 111 -0.98 -8.87 5.86
C SER A 111 0.27 -9.38 5.16
N ALA A 112 0.71 -10.57 5.55
CA ALA A 112 1.86 -11.21 4.93
C ALA A 112 1.71 -12.73 4.91
N ASN A 113 2.22 -13.39 3.88
CA ASN A 113 2.26 -14.85 3.76
C ASN A 113 3.57 -15.34 3.16
N THR A 114 3.95 -16.58 3.52
CA THR A 114 5.24 -17.19 3.17
C THR A 114 6.42 -16.39 3.73
N MET A 115 6.23 -15.85 4.89
CA MET A 115 7.24 -15.09 5.61
C MET A 115 8.09 -16.01 6.50
N VAL A 116 9.21 -15.48 6.96
CA VAL A 116 10.07 -16.16 7.94
C VAL A 116 9.36 -16.37 9.28
N GLY A 117 8.47 -15.44 9.71
CA GLY A 117 7.74 -15.50 10.97
C GLY A 117 6.81 -14.30 11.19
N PRO A 118 6.17 -14.25 12.38
CA PRO A 118 5.25 -13.18 12.76
C PRO A 118 5.90 -11.80 12.86
N GLU A 119 7.23 -11.75 13.05
CA GLU A 119 8.00 -10.51 13.19
C GLU A 119 7.84 -9.60 11.97
N VAL A 120 7.55 -10.17 10.79
CA VAL A 120 7.34 -9.42 9.56
C VAL A 120 6.07 -8.54 9.66
N VAL A 121 4.95 -9.12 10.11
CA VAL A 121 3.69 -8.38 10.30
C VAL A 121 3.79 -7.42 11.47
N GLN A 122 4.48 -7.82 12.55
CA GLN A 122 4.74 -6.95 13.69
C GLN A 122 5.52 -5.72 13.25
N ALA A 123 6.66 -5.89 12.57
CA ALA A 123 7.50 -4.78 12.10
C ALA A 123 6.75 -3.82 11.17
N LEU A 124 5.87 -4.33 10.27
CA LEU A 124 5.03 -3.48 9.44
C LEU A 124 4.13 -2.57 10.28
N GLY A 125 3.43 -3.15 11.26
CA GLY A 125 2.49 -2.42 12.11
C GLY A 125 3.19 -1.46 13.08
N ASP A 126 4.19 -1.95 13.81
CA ASP A 126 4.91 -1.15 14.81
C ASP A 126 5.57 0.09 14.17
N THR A 127 6.24 -0.09 13.02
CA THR A 127 6.84 1.04 12.29
C THR A 127 5.80 2.05 11.81
N PHE A 128 4.60 1.60 11.40
CA PHE A 128 3.54 2.53 11.01
C PHE A 128 3.04 3.35 12.21
N GLU A 129 2.85 2.70 13.35
CA GLU A 129 2.45 3.35 14.62
C GLU A 129 3.53 4.32 15.13
N GLU A 130 4.80 3.91 15.15
CA GLU A 130 5.93 4.74 15.57
C GLU A 130 6.13 5.99 14.71
N THR A 131 5.71 5.95 13.45
CA THR A 131 5.85 7.08 12.52
C THR A 131 4.61 7.98 12.46
N GLU A 132 3.52 7.66 13.17
CA GLU A 132 2.33 8.50 13.23
C GLU A 132 2.62 9.82 13.98
N GLY A 133 2.18 10.94 13.44
CA GLY A 133 2.37 12.27 14.03
C GLY A 133 3.78 12.86 13.93
N LEU A 134 4.73 12.16 13.28
CA LEU A 134 6.10 12.68 13.10
C LEU A 134 6.26 13.65 11.91
N GLY A 135 5.17 14.03 11.27
CA GLY A 135 5.24 14.91 10.10
C GLY A 135 5.82 14.25 8.84
N MET A 136 5.95 12.94 8.81
CA MET A 136 6.45 12.21 7.64
C MET A 136 5.35 12.07 6.57
N PRO A 137 5.69 12.23 5.27
CA PRO A 137 4.78 11.87 4.18
C PRO A 137 4.38 10.39 4.25
N LEU A 138 3.15 10.07 3.82
CA LEU A 138 2.62 8.71 3.93
C LEU A 138 3.47 7.68 3.18
N GLU A 139 3.99 8.03 2.00
CA GLU A 139 4.86 7.13 1.24
C GLU A 139 6.19 6.83 1.96
N GLU A 140 6.74 7.79 2.72
CA GLU A 140 7.95 7.55 3.53
C GLU A 140 7.64 6.61 4.70
N ARG A 141 6.49 6.79 5.36
CA ARG A 141 6.03 5.89 6.43
C ARG A 141 5.86 4.47 5.92
N LEU A 142 5.17 4.30 4.79
CA LEU A 142 4.93 2.99 4.15
C LEU A 142 6.24 2.33 3.68
N LEU A 143 7.19 3.11 3.15
CA LEU A 143 8.48 2.60 2.73
C LEU A 143 9.30 2.09 3.93
N ARG A 144 9.32 2.82 5.04
CA ARG A 144 9.96 2.39 6.29
C ARG A 144 9.36 1.11 6.84
N CYS A 145 8.03 0.93 6.73
CA CYS A 145 7.38 -0.33 7.10
C CYS A 145 7.93 -1.52 6.28
N LEU A 146 8.08 -1.36 4.95
CA LEU A 146 8.66 -2.41 4.11
C LEU A 146 10.14 -2.69 4.47
N GLU A 147 10.92 -1.66 4.77
CA GLU A 147 12.32 -1.79 5.18
C GLU A 147 12.46 -2.53 6.51
N ALA A 148 11.67 -2.16 7.51
CA ALA A 148 11.65 -2.82 8.81
C ALA A 148 11.23 -4.28 8.68
N ALA A 149 10.16 -4.57 7.96
CA ALA A 149 9.70 -5.93 7.71
C ALA A 149 10.74 -6.77 6.93
N GLN A 150 11.43 -6.16 5.98
CA GLN A 150 12.52 -6.85 5.26
C GLN A 150 13.74 -7.11 6.16
N ALA A 151 14.00 -6.26 7.14
CA ALA A 151 15.10 -6.44 8.09
C ALA A 151 14.89 -7.63 9.04
N THR A 152 13.62 -7.99 9.33
CA THR A 152 13.30 -9.22 10.11
C THR A 152 13.42 -10.50 9.30
N GLY A 153 13.74 -10.41 7.98
CA GLY A 153 13.91 -11.55 7.08
C GLY A 153 12.96 -11.53 5.89
N GLY A 154 11.74 -11.05 6.05
CA GLY A 154 10.76 -10.87 4.97
C GLY A 154 10.28 -12.17 4.34
N ASP A 155 10.19 -12.22 3.01
CA ASP A 155 9.75 -13.39 2.22
C ASP A 155 10.83 -14.48 2.24
N LYS A 156 10.50 -15.69 2.71
CA LYS A 156 11.39 -16.85 2.82
C LYS A 156 12.10 -17.19 1.51
N ARG A 157 11.51 -16.88 0.37
CA ARG A 157 12.05 -17.18 -0.96
C ARG A 157 13.02 -16.12 -1.48
N GLY A 158 13.10 -14.99 -0.82
CA GLY A 158 13.94 -13.86 -1.19
C GLY A 158 13.14 -12.63 -1.67
N ARG A 159 13.74 -11.83 -2.56
CA ARG A 159 13.26 -10.49 -2.95
C ARG A 159 13.22 -10.37 -4.46
N GLN A 160 12.19 -9.72 -5.04
CA GLN A 160 12.14 -9.50 -6.48
C GLN A 160 11.42 -8.23 -6.88
N ALA A 161 10.27 -7.90 -6.28
CA ALA A 161 9.49 -6.72 -6.64
C ALA A 161 8.99 -5.97 -5.42
N ALA A 162 8.82 -4.65 -5.54
CA ALA A 162 8.20 -3.79 -4.54
C ALA A 162 7.48 -2.63 -5.20
N ALA A 163 6.43 -2.10 -4.55
CA ALA A 163 5.67 -0.97 -5.06
C ALA A 163 5.06 -0.15 -3.94
N ILE A 164 4.83 1.13 -4.22
CA ILE A 164 4.02 2.05 -3.39
C ILE A 164 3.05 2.79 -4.29
N GLN A 165 1.81 2.92 -3.82
CA GLN A 165 0.79 3.78 -4.41
C GLN A 165 0.23 4.72 -3.34
N ILE A 166 0.02 6.01 -3.72
CA ILE A 166 -0.66 7.00 -2.90
C ILE A 166 -1.81 7.58 -3.70
N HIS A 167 -2.97 7.69 -3.06
CA HIS A 167 -4.20 8.29 -3.60
C HIS A 167 -4.65 9.43 -2.69
N TRP A 168 -5.05 10.56 -3.27
CA TRP A 168 -5.50 11.72 -2.53
C TRP A 168 -6.49 12.54 -3.33
N LYS A 169 -7.56 13.01 -2.68
CA LYS A 169 -8.56 14.00 -3.16
C LYS A 169 -9.08 13.85 -4.61
N ARG A 170 -8.89 12.69 -5.25
CA ARG A 170 -9.39 12.43 -6.60
C ARG A 170 -10.02 11.06 -6.66
N ILE A 171 -11.29 11.02 -7.03
CA ILE A 171 -12.04 9.76 -7.25
C ILE A 171 -11.73 9.19 -8.65
N ASP A 172 -10.54 9.38 -9.17
CA ASP A 172 -10.13 8.73 -10.40
C ASP A 172 -9.27 7.49 -10.12
N ALA A 173 -9.16 6.64 -11.12
CA ALA A 173 -8.45 5.37 -11.00
C ALA A 173 -6.91 5.54 -10.95
N ASN A 174 -6.40 6.75 -11.19
CA ASN A 174 -4.97 6.99 -11.23
C ASN A 174 -4.45 7.38 -9.84
N PRO A 175 -3.46 6.68 -9.31
CA PRO A 175 -2.79 7.10 -8.08
C PRO A 175 -2.04 8.43 -8.32
N ASN A 176 -1.96 9.22 -7.26
CA ASN A 176 -1.16 10.44 -7.28
C ASN A 176 0.35 10.13 -7.30
N LEU A 177 0.72 9.01 -6.67
CA LEU A 177 2.06 8.44 -6.78
C LEU A 177 1.92 6.93 -7.04
N ASP A 178 2.55 6.43 -8.09
CA ASP A 178 2.70 5.01 -8.37
C ASP A 178 4.17 4.74 -8.75
N VAL A 179 4.93 4.24 -7.79
CA VAL A 179 6.33 3.91 -8.00
C VAL A 179 6.54 2.42 -7.78
N ARG A 180 7.16 1.76 -8.76
CA ARG A 180 7.32 0.31 -8.76
C ARG A 180 8.71 -0.12 -9.18
N VAL A 181 9.17 -1.18 -8.57
CA VAL A 181 10.28 -2.01 -9.03
C VAL A 181 9.69 -3.37 -9.36
N ASP A 182 9.47 -3.64 -10.62
CA ASP A 182 8.74 -4.83 -11.07
C ASP A 182 9.61 -6.09 -11.10
N ASP A 183 10.94 -5.93 -11.20
CA ASP A 183 11.91 -7.03 -11.14
C ASP A 183 13.30 -6.57 -10.67
N GLY A 184 13.91 -7.31 -9.75
CA GLY A 184 15.28 -7.04 -9.30
C GLY A 184 15.61 -7.60 -7.93
N ALA A 185 16.91 -7.85 -7.69
CA ALA A 185 17.40 -8.50 -6.47
C ALA A 185 17.20 -7.68 -5.17
N ASN A 186 17.17 -6.34 -5.27
CA ASN A 186 17.02 -5.43 -4.13
C ASN A 186 15.92 -4.40 -4.42
N PRO A 187 14.63 -4.83 -4.43
CA PRO A 187 13.53 -3.97 -4.88
C PRO A 187 13.25 -2.80 -3.94
N ILE A 188 13.33 -2.96 -2.61
CA ILE A 188 13.00 -1.91 -1.65
C ILE A 188 14.02 -0.74 -1.69
N PRO A 189 15.35 -0.96 -1.67
CA PRO A 189 16.31 0.12 -1.89
C PRO A 189 16.17 0.83 -3.24
N LYS A 190 15.85 0.08 -4.32
CA LYS A 190 15.58 0.67 -5.64
C LYS A 190 14.30 1.51 -5.62
N LEU A 191 13.25 1.05 -4.95
CA LEU A 191 12.00 1.78 -4.75
C LEU A 191 12.25 3.10 -4.02
N ARG A 192 13.07 3.10 -2.94
CA ARG A 192 13.49 4.31 -2.24
C ARG A 192 14.21 5.29 -3.16
N ALA A 193 15.14 4.82 -3.97
CA ALA A 193 15.85 5.66 -4.93
C ALA A 193 14.89 6.26 -5.98
N ALA A 194 13.95 5.46 -6.49
CA ALA A 194 12.97 5.92 -7.46
C ALA A 194 12.01 6.97 -6.88
N ILE A 195 11.56 6.81 -5.63
CA ILE A 195 10.73 7.81 -4.93
C ILE A 195 11.51 9.11 -4.74
N LYS A 196 12.79 9.03 -4.34
CA LYS A 196 13.65 10.21 -4.20
C LYS A 196 13.78 10.95 -5.53
N ASN A 197 14.01 10.25 -6.62
CA ASN A 197 14.10 10.86 -7.96
C ASN A 197 12.76 11.46 -8.37
N TYR A 198 11.65 10.77 -8.12
CA TYR A 198 10.30 11.28 -8.41
C TYR A 198 10.07 12.64 -7.73
N ARG A 199 10.39 12.76 -6.45
CA ARG A 199 10.26 14.02 -5.69
C ARG A 199 11.17 15.14 -6.21
N GLN A 200 12.35 14.81 -6.74
CA GLN A 200 13.25 15.81 -7.36
C GLN A 200 12.69 16.34 -8.67
N ILE A 201 12.06 15.49 -9.46
CA ILE A 201 11.48 15.87 -10.77
C ILE A 201 10.14 16.60 -10.58
N PHE A 202 9.38 16.20 -9.59
CA PHE A 202 8.05 16.73 -9.27
C PHE A 202 8.01 17.25 -7.82
N PRO A 203 8.67 18.39 -7.53
CA PRO A 203 8.77 18.92 -6.17
C PRO A 203 7.40 19.28 -5.56
N GLU A 204 6.40 19.60 -6.39
CA GLU A 204 5.02 19.82 -5.97
C GLU A 204 4.38 18.59 -5.31
N TYR A 205 4.91 17.41 -5.55
CA TYR A 205 4.49 16.17 -4.88
C TYR A 205 5.32 15.83 -3.64
N SER A 206 6.33 16.64 -3.32
CA SER A 206 7.19 16.44 -2.16
C SER A 206 6.62 17.04 -0.88
N ASP A 207 5.75 18.05 -1.00
CA ASP A 207 5.10 18.68 0.12
C ASP A 207 3.80 17.95 0.48
N ARG A 208 3.45 17.93 1.76
CA ARG A 208 2.18 17.37 2.27
C ARG A 208 0.95 18.09 1.71
N THR A 209 1.16 19.21 1.04
CA THR A 209 0.16 20.01 0.36
C THR A 209 0.23 19.77 -1.14
N TRP A 210 -0.67 18.93 -1.68
CA TRP A 210 -0.89 18.88 -3.11
C TRP A 210 -1.43 20.21 -3.60
N PRO A 211 -0.90 20.75 -4.71
CA PRO A 211 -1.54 21.88 -5.34
C PRO A 211 -2.98 21.49 -5.71
N ASP A 212 -3.91 22.39 -5.44
CA ASP A 212 -5.30 22.24 -5.86
C ASP A 212 -5.34 22.17 -7.40
N LEU A 213 -5.38 20.96 -7.95
CA LEU A 213 -5.44 20.74 -9.39
C LEU A 213 -6.84 20.97 -9.98
N THR A 214 -7.79 21.49 -9.22
CA THR A 214 -9.10 21.93 -9.72
C THR A 214 -9.00 23.22 -10.56
N GLY A 215 -7.87 23.93 -10.48
CA GLY A 215 -7.54 25.04 -11.37
C GLY A 215 -7.04 24.52 -12.72
N THR A 216 -7.49 25.12 -13.80
CA THR A 216 -7.22 24.91 -15.22
C THR A 216 -5.75 25.01 -15.67
N GLY A 217 -4.79 24.89 -14.77
CA GLY A 217 -3.35 24.89 -15.02
C GLY A 217 -2.90 23.53 -15.55
N GLY A 218 -2.71 23.45 -16.87
CA GLY A 218 -2.18 22.26 -17.53
C GLY A 218 -0.83 21.83 -16.93
N TYR A 219 -0.59 20.53 -16.89
CA TYR A 219 0.69 19.91 -16.50
C TYR A 219 1.84 20.58 -17.24
N ARG A 220 2.66 21.37 -16.55
CA ARG A 220 3.96 21.79 -17.08
C ARG A 220 4.97 20.71 -16.66
N ILE A 221 5.10 19.66 -17.47
CA ILE A 221 6.23 18.74 -17.34
C ILE A 221 7.48 19.52 -17.75
N MET A 222 8.24 20.00 -16.78
CA MET A 222 9.57 20.53 -17.03
C MET A 222 10.55 19.36 -17.07
N TYR A 223 10.78 18.81 -18.25
CA TYR A 223 11.92 17.92 -18.43
C TYR A 223 13.21 18.72 -18.22
N PRO A 224 14.16 18.23 -17.43
CA PRO A 224 15.50 18.79 -17.43
C PRO A 224 16.05 18.75 -18.86
N GLN A 225 16.61 19.85 -19.33
CA GLN A 225 17.08 20.02 -20.74
C GLN A 225 18.31 19.14 -21.09
N ASN A 226 18.69 18.19 -20.24
CA ASN A 226 19.88 17.35 -20.41
C ASN A 226 19.51 15.86 -20.23
N TRP A 227 18.99 15.27 -21.27
CA TRP A 227 19.02 13.83 -21.55
C TRP A 227 19.92 13.57 -22.72
#